data_bbcbbfb48d9ae9575b3b026632b85162
#
_entry.id   bbcbbfb48d9ae9575b3b026632b85162
#
_cell.length_a   1.000
_cell.length_b   1.000
_cell.length_c   1.000
_cell.angle_alpha   90.00
_cell.angle_beta   90.00
_cell.angle_gamma   90.00
#
_symmetry.space_group_name_H-M   'P 1'
#
loop_
_entity.id
_entity.type
_entity.pdbx_description
1 polymer ?
#
loop_
_entity_poly.entity_id
_entity_poly.type
_entity_poly.pdbx_seq_one_letter_code
_entity_poly.pdbx_strand_id
1 'polypeptide(L)' 'MALRIKDSVDLKELEKYGFKKNSNFPDGWAMVKTYKKSRYYQEDIYVWNDRTIQVNAIKLNDTIYDLIKADLVVKVEE' A
#
# COMPACT_ATOMS: atom_id res chain seq x y z
N MET A 1 13.22 0.58 9.12
CA MET A 1 12.90 1.59 8.11
C MET A 1 11.54 1.31 7.54
N ALA A 2 10.66 2.29 7.54
CA ALA A 2 9.31 2.15 7.03
C ALA A 2 9.09 3.12 5.87
N LEU A 3 8.12 2.81 5.02
CA LEU A 3 7.68 3.71 3.97
C LEU A 3 6.32 4.29 4.33
N ARG A 4 6.07 5.49 3.85
CA ARG A 4 4.84 6.21 4.10
C ARG A 4 4.42 6.96 2.84
N ILE A 5 3.14 7.00 2.55
CA ILE A 5 2.61 7.80 1.44
C ILE A 5 2.73 9.28 1.82
N LYS A 6 3.21 10.11 0.90
CA LYS A 6 3.35 11.55 1.13
C LYS A 6 2.01 12.19 1.47
N ASP A 7 2.01 13.18 2.35
CA ASP A 7 0.79 13.89 2.75
C ASP A 7 0.12 14.62 1.60
N SER A 8 0.92 15.03 0.60
CA SER A 8 0.42 15.72 -0.59
C SER A 8 -0.28 14.82 -1.59
N VAL A 9 -0.18 13.49 -1.40
CA VAL A 9 -0.74 12.51 -2.33
C VAL A 9 -2.15 12.16 -1.86
N ASP A 10 -3.12 12.25 -2.78
CA ASP A 10 -4.46 11.73 -2.53
C ASP A 10 -4.40 10.20 -2.60
N LEU A 11 -4.93 9.53 -1.58
CA LEU A 11 -4.92 8.06 -1.53
C LEU A 11 -5.64 7.44 -2.73
N LYS A 12 -6.55 8.15 -3.36
CA LYS A 12 -7.21 7.70 -4.59
C LYS A 12 -6.24 7.45 -5.73
N GLU A 13 -5.09 8.13 -5.74
CA GLU A 13 -4.06 7.91 -6.73
C GLU A 13 -3.55 6.46 -6.70
N LEU A 14 -3.62 5.81 -5.54
CA LEU A 14 -3.16 4.44 -5.38
C LEU A 14 -4.04 3.44 -6.14
N GLU A 15 -5.26 3.82 -6.50
CA GLU A 15 -6.14 2.94 -7.30
C GLU A 15 -5.52 2.63 -8.65
N LYS A 16 -4.71 3.54 -9.20
CA LYS A 16 -3.98 3.34 -10.45
C LYS A 16 -2.98 2.20 -10.37
N TYR A 17 -2.56 1.86 -9.16
CA TYR A 17 -1.58 0.81 -8.89
C TYR A 17 -2.23 -0.48 -8.39
N GLY A 18 -3.57 -0.55 -8.43
CA GLY A 18 -4.30 -1.76 -8.06
C GLY A 18 -4.76 -1.80 -6.61
N PHE A 19 -4.60 -0.72 -5.86
CA PHE A 19 -5.12 -0.65 -4.49
C PHE A 19 -6.63 -0.45 -4.48
N LYS A 20 -7.27 -1.02 -3.48
CA LYS A 20 -8.72 -0.87 -3.25
C LYS A 20 -8.96 -0.21 -1.92
N LYS A 21 -9.97 0.66 -1.89
CA LYS A 21 -10.37 1.33 -0.67
C LYS A 21 -11.02 0.34 0.30
N ASN A 22 -10.71 0.49 1.60
CA ASN A 22 -11.39 -0.28 2.64
C ASN A 22 -12.81 0.27 2.84
N SER A 23 -13.81 -0.58 2.59
CA SER A 23 -15.22 -0.20 2.77
C SER A 23 -15.60 0.01 4.24
N ASN A 24 -14.81 -0.52 5.17
CA ASN A 24 -15.03 -0.38 6.62
C ASN A 24 -14.18 0.74 7.23
N PHE A 25 -13.48 1.52 6.39
CA PHE A 25 -12.73 2.66 6.87
C PHE A 25 -13.67 3.62 7.67
N PRO A 26 -13.26 4.15 8.84
CA PRO A 26 -11.88 4.31 9.29
C PRO A 26 -11.32 3.19 10.17
N ASP A 27 -11.96 2.07 10.30
CA ASP A 27 -11.45 0.97 11.11
C ASP A 27 -10.34 0.23 10.35
N GLY A 28 -9.12 0.28 10.89
CA GLY A 28 -7.98 -0.45 10.34
C GLY A 28 -7.27 0.27 9.19
N TRP A 29 -7.02 -0.47 8.10
CA TRP A 29 -6.30 0.06 6.94
C TRP A 29 -7.21 0.89 6.04
N ALA A 30 -6.61 1.84 5.31
CA ALA A 30 -7.33 2.70 4.37
C ALA A 30 -7.40 2.10 2.96
N MET A 31 -6.31 1.54 2.49
CA MET A 31 -6.20 0.96 1.14
C MET A 31 -5.47 -0.38 1.23
N VAL A 32 -5.78 -1.28 0.29
CA VAL A 32 -5.10 -2.57 0.20
C VAL A 32 -4.92 -2.98 -1.25
N LYS A 33 -3.79 -3.61 -1.54
CA LYS A 33 -3.58 -4.34 -2.78
C LYS A 33 -3.32 -5.80 -2.45
N THR A 34 -4.10 -6.69 -3.06
CA THR A 34 -4.02 -8.13 -2.81
C THR A 34 -3.61 -8.86 -4.08
N TYR A 35 -2.66 -9.77 -3.94
CA TYR A 35 -2.31 -10.74 -4.97
C TYR A 35 -2.66 -12.12 -4.45
N LYS A 36 -3.56 -12.82 -5.12
CA LYS A 36 -4.02 -14.14 -4.71
C LYS A 36 -3.68 -15.14 -5.80
N LYS A 37 -2.69 -16.01 -5.55
CA LYS A 37 -2.25 -17.04 -6.47
C LYS A 37 -3.12 -18.30 -6.37
N SER A 38 -3.56 -18.65 -5.17
CA SER A 38 -4.41 -19.79 -4.88
C SER A 38 -5.18 -19.55 -3.60
N ARG A 39 -6.07 -20.51 -3.22
CA ARG A 39 -6.80 -20.36 -1.95
C ARG A 39 -5.87 -20.38 -0.72
N TYR A 40 -4.64 -20.85 -0.89
CA TYR A 40 -3.68 -20.99 0.21
C TYR A 40 -2.54 -19.97 0.16
N TYR A 41 -2.50 -19.16 -0.87
CA TYR A 41 -1.40 -18.20 -1.04
C TYR A 41 -1.95 -16.83 -1.39
N GLN A 42 -1.68 -15.88 -0.51
CA GLN A 42 -2.11 -14.49 -0.67
C GLN A 42 -1.00 -13.57 -0.19
N GLU A 43 -0.76 -12.51 -0.95
CA GLU A 43 0.16 -11.44 -0.59
C GLU A 43 -0.61 -10.14 -0.55
N ASP A 44 -0.31 -9.30 0.44
CA ASP A 44 -1.02 -8.05 0.65
C ASP A 44 -0.07 -6.89 0.87
N ILE A 45 -0.46 -5.72 0.41
CA ILE A 45 0.15 -4.45 0.77
C ILE A 45 -0.95 -3.57 1.36
N TYR A 46 -0.78 -3.16 2.60
CA TYR A 46 -1.74 -2.31 3.29
C TYR A 46 -1.21 -0.89 3.41
N VAL A 47 -2.09 0.09 3.23
CA VAL A 47 -1.83 1.48 3.58
C VAL A 47 -2.75 1.82 4.73
N TRP A 48 -2.16 2.13 5.88
CA TRP A 48 -2.92 2.44 7.09
C TRP A 48 -3.43 3.89 7.07
N ASN A 49 -4.31 4.22 8.02
CA ASN A 49 -4.90 5.59 8.09
C ASN A 49 -3.87 6.67 8.34
N ASP A 50 -2.73 6.36 8.93
CA ASP A 50 -1.62 7.29 9.11
C ASP A 50 -0.69 7.33 7.87
N ARG A 51 -1.09 6.66 6.78
CA ARG A 51 -0.36 6.56 5.50
C ARG A 51 0.86 5.65 5.54
N THR A 52 1.11 4.97 6.64
CA THR A 52 2.19 3.98 6.73
C THR A 52 1.88 2.78 5.83
N ILE A 53 2.89 2.25 5.15
CA ILE A 53 2.75 1.10 4.27
C ILE A 53 3.24 -0.15 4.99
N GLN A 54 2.42 -1.19 5.02
CA GLN A 54 2.79 -2.51 5.53
C GLN A 54 2.80 -3.49 4.36
N VAL A 55 3.93 -4.16 4.15
CA VAL A 55 4.10 -5.10 3.04
C VAL A 55 4.18 -6.52 3.58
N ASN A 56 3.21 -7.35 3.20
CA ASN A 56 3.22 -8.78 3.46
C ASN A 56 3.31 -9.50 2.10
N ALA A 57 4.38 -9.21 1.35
CA ALA A 57 4.45 -9.65 -0.03
C ALA A 57 5.88 -9.82 -0.49
N ILE A 58 6.09 -10.80 -1.35
CA ILE A 58 7.34 -10.97 -2.10
C ILE A 58 7.12 -10.49 -3.54
N LYS A 59 6.04 -10.95 -4.16
CA LYS A 59 5.75 -10.62 -5.57
C LYS A 59 5.24 -9.21 -5.78
N LEU A 60 4.65 -8.59 -4.77
CA LEU A 60 4.14 -7.23 -4.88
C LEU A 60 5.22 -6.15 -4.66
N ASN A 61 6.48 -6.55 -4.51
CA ASN A 61 7.60 -5.60 -4.40
C ASN A 61 7.70 -4.70 -5.62
N ASP A 62 7.29 -5.17 -6.80
CA ASP A 62 7.26 -4.34 -8.00
C ASP A 62 6.33 -3.15 -7.84
N THR A 63 5.22 -3.34 -7.13
CA THR A 63 4.29 -2.24 -6.82
C THR A 63 4.96 -1.19 -5.94
N ILE A 64 5.70 -1.61 -4.92
CA ILE A 64 6.45 -0.67 -4.06
C ILE A 64 7.47 0.09 -4.88
N TYR A 65 8.18 -0.58 -5.78
CA TYR A 65 9.13 0.05 -6.67
C TYR A 65 8.46 1.11 -7.55
N ASP A 66 7.28 0.80 -8.10
CA ASP A 66 6.52 1.73 -8.92
C ASP A 66 6.10 2.97 -8.12
N LEU A 67 5.70 2.79 -6.85
CA LEU A 67 5.34 3.91 -5.99
C LEU A 67 6.55 4.81 -5.71
N ILE A 68 7.72 4.22 -5.54
CA ILE A 68 8.96 4.96 -5.32
C ILE A 68 9.31 5.76 -6.59
N LYS A 69 9.24 5.14 -7.76
CA LYS A 69 9.52 5.80 -9.04
C LYS A 69 8.56 6.95 -9.32
N ALA A 70 7.32 6.82 -8.90
CA ALA A 70 6.31 7.87 -9.07
C ALA A 70 6.42 8.97 -8.01
N ASP A 71 7.37 8.85 -7.08
CA ASP A 71 7.62 9.83 -6.02
C ASP A 71 6.42 10.02 -5.09
N LEU A 72 5.72 8.92 -4.81
CA LEU A 72 4.53 8.93 -3.97
C LEU A 72 4.82 8.60 -2.51
N VAL A 73 6.02 8.10 -2.22
CA VAL A 73 6.37 7.62 -0.87
C VAL A 73 7.61 8.30 -0.34
N VAL A 74 7.73 8.33 0.98
CA VAL A 74 8.91 8.80 1.70
C VAL A 74 9.32 7.75 2.71
N LYS A 75 10.60 7.75 3.07
CA LYS A 75 11.11 6.91 4.14
C LYS A 75 10.80 7.56 5.48
N VAL A 76 10.32 6.75 6.41
CA VAL A 76 10.14 7.17 7.79
C VAL A 76 11.25 6.53 8.61
N GLU A 77 12.05 7.35 9.24
CA GLU A 77 13.09 6.89 10.15
C GLU A 77 12.49 6.76 11.54
N GLU A 78 12.67 5.60 12.13
CA GLU A 78 12.26 5.36 13.50
C GLU A 78 13.39 5.63 14.47
#